data_da2896729a9d1759a54e6ab9e85908da
#
_entry.id   da2896729a9d1759a54e6ab9e85908da
#
_cell.length_a   1.000
_cell.length_b   1.000
_cell.length_c   1.000
_cell.angle_alpha   90.00
_cell.angle_beta   90.00
_cell.angle_gamma   90.00
#
_symmetry.space_group_name_H-M   'P 1'
#
loop_
_entity.id
_entity.type
_entity.pdbx_description
1 polymer ?
#
loop_
_entity_poly.entity_id
_entity_poly.type
_entity_poly.pdbx_seq_one_letter_code
_entity_poly.pdbx_strand_id
1 'polypeptide(L)'
;QFEDEKCIARQTMPAPAQLLAELYREDNGKNTDTVYPDHEQLIQDIAVAYRTVIQELYAAGCRNIQFDDCTWGMIGDPNYQNFLKESNTKVEDVAAEYLRLNNLALENRPEGLTITTHVCRGNYHSTWASEGDYFTVAPFLLAQENVDAFYLEFDDARSGSFEPLGLVTTKSPRLENKDTVIARIHEAEKYIPLDRLCLSPQCGFASCEIGNKLTELEQWNKLKLVKEIAETVWGK
;
A
#
# COMPACT_ATOMS: atom_id res chain seq x y z
N GLN A 1 -1.39 -24.32 -1.69
CA GLN A 1 -1.07 -25.12 -0.51
C GLN A 1 -1.73 -24.57 0.77
N PHE A 2 -1.94 -23.24 0.85
CA PHE A 2 -2.48 -22.53 2.01
C PHE A 2 -3.87 -21.90 1.75
N GLU A 3 -4.42 -22.10 0.57
CA GLU A 3 -5.74 -21.63 0.18
C GLU A 3 -6.79 -22.71 0.44
N ASP A 4 -7.91 -22.33 1.06
CA ASP A 4 -9.07 -23.16 1.32
C ASP A 4 -10.36 -22.33 1.18
N GLU A 5 -11.51 -22.91 1.55
CA GLU A 5 -12.82 -22.22 1.48
C GLU A 5 -12.92 -20.97 2.38
N LYS A 6 -11.97 -20.76 3.31
CA LYS A 6 -11.96 -19.65 4.28
C LYS A 6 -10.83 -18.67 4.07
N CYS A 7 -9.79 -19.08 3.36
CA CYS A 7 -8.55 -18.31 3.19
C CYS A 7 -8.19 -18.20 1.71
N ILE A 8 -8.01 -16.97 1.22
CA ILE A 8 -7.55 -16.70 -0.14
C ILE A 8 -6.06 -16.34 -0.08
N ALA A 9 -5.26 -17.05 -0.88
CA ALA A 9 -3.85 -16.71 -1.02
C ALA A 9 -3.68 -15.40 -1.81
N ARG A 10 -2.85 -14.50 -1.29
CA ARG A 10 -2.51 -13.22 -1.93
C ARG A 10 -1.02 -13.16 -2.22
N GLN A 11 -0.66 -12.84 -3.47
CA GLN A 11 0.71 -12.53 -3.84
C GLN A 11 0.97 -11.03 -3.65
N THR A 12 1.97 -10.69 -2.84
CA THR A 12 2.42 -9.30 -2.69
C THR A 12 3.65 -9.04 -3.56
N MET A 13 3.77 -7.84 -4.10
CA MET A 13 4.93 -7.39 -4.86
C MET A 13 5.05 -5.85 -4.79
N PRO A 14 6.25 -5.27 -4.93
CA PRO A 14 6.38 -3.82 -5.01
C PRO A 14 5.55 -3.25 -6.16
N ALA A 15 5.01 -2.05 -5.98
CA ALA A 15 4.30 -1.35 -7.05
C ALA A 15 5.25 -0.95 -8.20
N PRO A 16 4.76 -0.79 -9.44
CA PRO A 16 5.56 -0.26 -10.55
C PRO A 16 6.20 1.10 -10.23
N ALA A 17 5.45 2.02 -9.63
CA ALA A 17 5.96 3.32 -9.18
C ALA A 17 7.06 3.17 -8.10
N GLN A 18 6.94 2.19 -7.21
CA GLN A 18 8.00 1.89 -6.23
C GLN A 18 9.30 1.46 -6.91
N LEU A 19 9.23 0.63 -7.93
CA LEU A 19 10.42 0.24 -8.71
C LEU A 19 11.05 1.47 -9.38
N LEU A 20 10.26 2.33 -10.01
CA LEU A 20 10.76 3.57 -10.62
C LEU A 20 11.47 4.44 -9.58
N ALA A 21 10.85 4.65 -8.41
CA ALA A 21 11.43 5.44 -7.32
C ALA A 21 12.78 4.85 -6.84
N GLU A 22 12.90 3.53 -6.72
CA GLU A 22 14.16 2.86 -6.35
C GLU A 22 15.25 3.00 -7.43
N LEU A 23 14.88 3.00 -8.71
CA LEU A 23 15.82 3.21 -9.81
C LEU A 23 16.41 4.63 -9.82
N TYR A 24 15.72 5.60 -9.20
CA TYR A 24 16.18 6.98 -9.06
C TYR A 24 16.63 7.35 -7.65
N ARG A 25 16.62 6.38 -6.73
CA ARG A 25 17.02 6.61 -5.35
C ARG A 25 18.51 6.92 -5.24
N GLU A 26 18.87 7.98 -4.51
CA GLU A 26 20.25 8.39 -4.25
C GLU A 26 21.07 8.53 -5.56
N ASP A 27 22.19 7.84 -5.68
CA ASP A 27 23.06 7.88 -6.87
C ASP A 27 22.63 6.92 -8.00
N ASN A 28 21.58 6.14 -7.81
CA ASN A 28 21.12 5.17 -8.83
C ASN A 28 20.66 5.85 -10.12
N GLY A 29 20.09 7.06 -10.03
CA GLY A 29 19.57 7.79 -11.18
C GLY A 29 20.58 7.96 -12.31
N LYS A 30 21.86 8.22 -12.00
CA LYS A 30 22.93 8.32 -13.01
C LYS A 30 23.14 7.03 -13.78
N ASN A 31 23.04 5.89 -13.12
CA ASN A 31 23.17 4.58 -13.76
C ASN A 31 21.92 4.30 -14.60
N THR A 32 20.75 4.63 -14.07
CA THR A 32 19.47 4.48 -14.77
C THR A 32 19.45 5.28 -16.04
N ASP A 33 19.81 6.57 -16.02
CA ASP A 33 19.87 7.44 -17.19
C ASP A 33 20.92 6.96 -18.24
N THR A 34 21.97 6.29 -17.78
CA THR A 34 22.97 5.70 -18.69
C THR A 34 22.40 4.53 -19.48
N VAL A 35 21.58 3.69 -18.84
CA VAL A 35 20.93 2.51 -19.47
C VAL A 35 19.68 2.92 -20.23
N TYR A 36 18.92 3.84 -19.67
CA TYR A 36 17.68 4.39 -20.24
C TYR A 36 17.78 5.90 -20.43
N PRO A 37 18.44 6.36 -21.50
CA PRO A 37 18.51 7.78 -21.80
C PRO A 37 17.15 8.36 -22.23
N ASP A 38 16.21 7.53 -22.63
CA ASP A 38 14.81 7.86 -22.86
C ASP A 38 13.97 7.41 -21.65
N HIS A 39 13.55 8.36 -20.84
CA HIS A 39 12.73 8.10 -19.65
C HIS A 39 11.37 7.46 -20.00
N GLU A 40 10.77 7.86 -21.12
CA GLU A 40 9.50 7.26 -21.55
C GLU A 40 9.67 5.78 -21.89
N GLN A 41 10.78 5.39 -22.49
CA GLN A 41 11.09 3.98 -22.75
C GLN A 41 11.21 3.18 -21.44
N LEU A 42 11.83 3.75 -20.40
CA LEU A 42 11.90 3.13 -19.07
C LEU A 42 10.50 2.88 -18.50
N ILE A 43 9.63 3.89 -18.55
CA ILE A 43 8.23 3.77 -18.09
C ILE A 43 7.52 2.62 -18.81
N GLN A 44 7.64 2.55 -20.13
CA GLN A 44 7.00 1.50 -20.93
C GLN A 44 7.57 0.11 -20.61
N ASP A 45 8.87 -0.02 -20.46
CA ASP A 45 9.52 -1.31 -20.17
C ASP A 45 9.15 -1.82 -18.76
N ILE A 46 9.09 -0.95 -17.77
CA ILE A 46 8.57 -1.30 -16.43
C ILE A 46 7.12 -1.80 -16.55
N ALA A 47 6.26 -1.05 -17.22
CA ALA A 47 4.86 -1.44 -17.38
C ALA A 47 4.71 -2.79 -18.10
N VAL A 48 5.49 -3.05 -19.15
CA VAL A 48 5.50 -4.34 -19.86
C VAL A 48 5.97 -5.48 -18.95
N ALA A 49 7.03 -5.27 -18.18
CA ALA A 49 7.54 -6.27 -17.23
C ALA A 49 6.47 -6.65 -16.19
N TYR A 50 5.80 -5.66 -15.62
CA TYR A 50 4.73 -5.92 -14.65
C TYR A 50 3.52 -6.62 -15.28
N ARG A 51 3.08 -6.22 -16.46
CA ARG A 51 2.03 -6.95 -17.21
C ARG A 51 2.39 -8.41 -17.44
N THR A 52 3.64 -8.68 -17.80
CA THR A 52 4.14 -10.04 -17.99
C THR A 52 4.05 -10.85 -16.69
N VAL A 53 4.55 -10.31 -15.58
CA VAL A 53 4.48 -10.97 -14.27
C VAL A 53 3.03 -11.23 -13.84
N ILE A 54 2.14 -10.26 -14.02
CA ILE A 54 0.71 -10.40 -13.70
C ILE A 54 0.08 -11.56 -14.51
N GLN A 55 0.38 -11.65 -15.82
CA GLN A 55 -0.13 -12.73 -16.68
C GLN A 55 0.44 -14.10 -16.25
N GLU A 56 1.72 -14.19 -15.95
CA GLU A 56 2.37 -15.42 -15.49
C GLU A 56 1.82 -15.89 -14.14
N LEU A 57 1.64 -14.97 -13.19
CA LEU A 57 1.01 -15.28 -11.90
C LEU A 57 -0.42 -15.78 -12.09
N TYR A 58 -1.19 -15.12 -12.95
CA TYR A 58 -2.55 -15.55 -13.26
C TYR A 58 -2.59 -16.95 -13.91
N ALA A 59 -1.70 -17.21 -14.85
CA ALA A 59 -1.55 -18.51 -15.51
C ALA A 59 -1.14 -19.61 -14.51
N ALA A 60 -0.33 -19.26 -13.50
CA ALA A 60 0.03 -20.15 -12.40
C ALA A 60 -1.10 -20.38 -11.36
N GLY A 61 -2.26 -19.74 -11.53
CA GLY A 61 -3.42 -19.90 -10.65
C GLY A 61 -3.65 -18.77 -9.65
N CYS A 62 -2.80 -17.75 -9.60
CA CYS A 62 -3.00 -16.60 -8.72
C CYS A 62 -4.27 -15.82 -9.11
N ARG A 63 -5.07 -15.42 -8.12
CA ARG A 63 -6.30 -14.64 -8.33
C ARG A 63 -6.35 -13.39 -7.46
N ASN A 64 -5.31 -13.14 -6.66
CA ASN A 64 -5.24 -11.99 -5.77
C ASN A 64 -3.80 -11.46 -5.68
N ILE A 65 -3.57 -10.26 -6.16
CA ILE A 65 -2.26 -9.58 -6.12
C ILE A 65 -2.41 -8.28 -5.31
N GLN A 66 -1.42 -7.98 -4.50
CA GLN A 66 -1.31 -6.70 -3.82
C GLN A 66 -0.02 -6.00 -4.25
N PHE A 67 -0.14 -4.77 -4.71
CA PHE A 67 1.00 -3.88 -4.83
C PHE A 67 1.32 -3.26 -3.46
N ASP A 68 2.58 -3.32 -3.06
CA ASP A 68 3.10 -2.58 -1.91
C ASP A 68 3.75 -1.30 -2.42
N ASP A 69 3.13 -0.15 -2.10
CA ASP A 69 3.48 1.16 -2.66
C ASP A 69 3.79 2.18 -1.56
N CYS A 70 5.08 2.42 -1.33
CA CYS A 70 5.53 3.48 -0.42
C CYS A 70 5.54 4.87 -1.08
N THR A 71 5.41 4.97 -2.40
CA THR A 71 5.53 6.25 -3.12
C THR A 71 4.43 7.22 -2.73
N TRP A 72 3.20 6.74 -2.56
CA TRP A 72 2.08 7.56 -2.10
C TRP A 72 2.27 8.08 -0.69
N GLY A 73 2.84 7.26 0.20
CA GLY A 73 3.22 7.70 1.54
C GLY A 73 4.29 8.78 1.53
N MET A 74 5.28 8.64 0.65
CA MET A 74 6.35 9.63 0.48
C MET A 74 5.82 10.96 -0.10
N ILE A 75 4.97 10.91 -1.13
CA ILE A 75 4.35 12.13 -1.72
C ILE A 75 3.50 12.87 -0.68
N GLY A 76 2.85 12.15 0.24
CA GLY A 76 2.09 12.74 1.35
C GLY A 76 2.96 13.38 2.43
N ASP A 77 4.27 13.08 2.48
CA ASP A 77 5.17 13.56 3.53
C ASP A 77 5.60 15.00 3.29
N PRO A 78 5.39 15.92 4.27
CA PRO A 78 5.79 17.32 4.13
C PRO A 78 7.29 17.53 3.86
N ASN A 79 8.16 16.68 4.38
CA ASN A 79 9.60 16.79 4.15
C ASN A 79 9.94 16.47 2.69
N TYR A 80 9.30 15.42 2.13
CA TYR A 80 9.47 15.07 0.73
C TYR A 80 8.89 16.15 -0.21
N GLN A 81 7.74 16.72 0.13
CA GLN A 81 7.16 17.85 -0.60
C GLN A 81 8.07 19.08 -0.60
N ASN A 82 8.72 19.38 0.52
CA ASN A 82 9.71 20.45 0.60
C ASN A 82 10.94 20.15 -0.28
N PHE A 83 11.45 18.92 -0.26
CA PHE A 83 12.54 18.49 -1.14
C PHE A 83 12.19 18.64 -2.62
N LEU A 84 11.00 18.23 -3.05
CA LEU A 84 10.53 18.43 -4.43
C LEU A 84 10.45 19.91 -4.79
N LYS A 85 9.95 20.74 -3.88
CA LYS A 85 9.85 22.18 -4.07
C LYS A 85 11.24 22.84 -4.22
N GLU A 86 12.22 22.44 -3.42
CA GLU A 86 13.60 22.90 -3.54
C GLU A 86 14.24 22.48 -4.87
N SER A 87 13.87 21.34 -5.41
CA SER A 87 14.28 20.84 -6.72
C SER A 87 13.45 21.40 -7.88
N ASN A 88 12.57 22.38 -7.62
CA ASN A 88 11.64 22.97 -8.60
C ASN A 88 10.76 21.92 -9.32
N THR A 89 10.44 20.83 -8.61
CA THR A 89 9.57 19.76 -9.10
C THR A 89 8.20 19.90 -8.44
N LYS A 90 7.13 19.79 -9.21
CA LYS A 90 5.77 19.83 -8.67
C LYS A 90 5.37 18.46 -8.14
N VAL A 91 4.74 18.45 -6.99
CA VAL A 91 4.20 17.23 -6.36
C VAL A 91 3.20 16.55 -7.28
N GLU A 92 2.35 17.32 -7.94
CA GLU A 92 1.33 16.85 -8.86
C GLU A 92 1.91 16.14 -10.09
N ASP A 93 3.06 16.62 -10.61
CA ASP A 93 3.73 16.02 -11.75
C ASP A 93 4.28 14.62 -11.38
N VAL A 94 4.90 14.50 -10.19
CA VAL A 94 5.39 13.21 -9.66
C VAL A 94 4.23 12.25 -9.40
N ALA A 95 3.16 12.73 -8.77
CA ALA A 95 1.97 11.92 -8.51
C ALA A 95 1.31 11.43 -9.79
N ALA A 96 1.23 12.28 -10.82
CA ALA A 96 0.66 11.92 -12.12
C ALA A 96 1.52 10.88 -12.86
N GLU A 97 2.84 10.97 -12.77
CA GLU A 97 3.75 9.98 -13.37
C GLU A 97 3.63 8.62 -12.70
N TYR A 98 3.62 8.56 -11.36
CA TYR A 98 3.47 7.32 -10.61
C TYR A 98 2.11 6.66 -10.86
N LEU A 99 1.04 7.46 -10.83
CA LEU A 99 -0.31 7.00 -11.20
C LEU A 99 -0.35 6.41 -12.61
N ARG A 100 0.22 7.14 -13.57
CA ARG A 100 0.29 6.69 -14.96
C ARG A 100 1.00 5.36 -15.09
N LEU A 101 2.17 5.21 -14.45
CA LEU A 101 2.95 3.98 -14.50
C LEU A 101 2.19 2.81 -13.85
N ASN A 102 1.62 3.01 -12.67
CA ASN A 102 0.83 1.98 -12.00
C ASN A 102 -0.34 1.54 -12.91
N ASN A 103 -1.08 2.47 -13.50
CA ASN A 103 -2.20 2.17 -14.40
C ASN A 103 -1.77 1.49 -15.71
N LEU A 104 -0.64 1.89 -16.31
CA LEU A 104 -0.07 1.21 -17.49
C LEU A 104 0.26 -0.26 -17.20
N ALA A 105 0.78 -0.55 -16.01
CA ALA A 105 1.08 -1.92 -15.60
C ALA A 105 -0.19 -2.78 -15.41
N LEU A 106 -1.33 -2.15 -15.18
CA LEU A 106 -2.63 -2.81 -14.99
C LEU A 106 -3.44 -2.96 -16.29
N GLU A 107 -2.95 -2.42 -17.40
CA GLU A 107 -3.63 -2.57 -18.70
C GLU A 107 -3.77 -4.03 -19.11
N ASN A 108 -4.96 -4.39 -19.60
CA ASN A 108 -5.26 -5.76 -20.05
C ASN A 108 -5.06 -6.83 -18.95
N ARG A 109 -5.23 -6.47 -17.66
CA ARG A 109 -5.23 -7.44 -16.59
C ARG A 109 -6.30 -8.51 -16.82
N PRO A 110 -6.03 -9.78 -16.45
CA PRO A 110 -6.99 -10.86 -16.64
C PRO A 110 -8.30 -10.63 -15.89
N GLU A 111 -9.41 -10.99 -16.50
CA GLU A 111 -10.71 -10.98 -15.85
C GLU A 111 -10.73 -11.95 -14.66
N GLY A 112 -11.36 -11.55 -13.55
CA GLY A 112 -11.41 -12.33 -12.31
C GLY A 112 -10.13 -12.28 -11.48
N LEU A 113 -9.13 -11.46 -11.87
CA LEU A 113 -7.98 -11.16 -11.03
C LEU A 113 -8.26 -9.92 -10.18
N THR A 114 -8.23 -10.06 -8.88
CA THR A 114 -8.28 -8.94 -7.92
C THR A 114 -6.88 -8.36 -7.73
N ILE A 115 -6.74 -7.05 -7.97
CA ILE A 115 -5.50 -6.32 -7.70
C ILE A 115 -5.80 -5.20 -6.71
N THR A 116 -5.02 -5.16 -5.64
CA THR A 116 -5.15 -4.16 -4.58
C THR A 116 -3.85 -3.41 -4.40
N THR A 117 -3.90 -2.19 -3.86
CA THR A 117 -2.70 -1.47 -3.47
C THR A 117 -2.65 -1.26 -1.96
N HIS A 118 -1.48 -1.46 -1.37
CA HIS A 118 -1.19 -1.11 0.02
C HIS A 118 -0.32 0.15 0.04
N VAL A 119 -0.82 1.21 0.65
CA VAL A 119 -0.05 2.43 0.83
C VAL A 119 0.79 2.30 2.09
N CYS A 120 2.04 1.92 1.88
CA CYS A 120 3.01 1.73 2.95
C CYS A 120 3.65 3.06 3.35
N ARG A 121 3.87 3.22 4.65
CA ARG A 121 4.64 4.36 5.21
C ARG A 121 6.04 3.95 5.68
N GLY A 122 6.50 2.79 5.25
CA GLY A 122 7.73 2.15 5.68
C GLY A 122 7.53 1.28 6.92
N ASN A 123 8.18 0.14 6.92
CA ASN A 123 8.18 -0.78 8.06
C ASN A 123 9.53 -1.50 8.15
N TYR A 124 10.51 -0.82 8.72
CA TYR A 124 11.82 -1.41 8.99
C TYR A 124 12.02 -1.53 10.50
N HIS A 125 12.00 -2.76 11.02
CA HIS A 125 12.22 -3.07 12.43
C HIS A 125 11.39 -2.19 13.40
N SER A 126 10.09 -2.09 13.14
CA SER A 126 9.12 -1.26 13.89
C SER A 126 9.31 0.25 13.75
N THR A 127 9.98 0.72 12.70
CA THR A 127 10.07 2.14 12.36
C THR A 127 9.26 2.45 11.10
N TRP A 128 9.13 3.72 10.78
CA TRP A 128 8.48 4.23 9.56
C TRP A 128 9.40 5.20 8.82
N ALA A 129 9.12 5.44 7.55
CA ALA A 129 9.91 6.32 6.69
C ALA A 129 9.18 7.63 6.35
N SER A 130 7.85 7.64 6.35
CA SER A 130 7.06 8.81 5.95
C SER A 130 5.87 9.05 6.89
N GLU A 131 5.46 10.32 6.99
CA GLU A 131 4.27 10.76 7.71
C GLU A 131 3.49 11.78 6.87
N GLY A 132 2.27 12.10 7.23
CA GLY A 132 1.41 13.05 6.51
C GLY A 132 0.02 12.48 6.24
N ASP A 133 -0.88 13.32 5.78
CA ASP A 133 -2.23 12.92 5.42
C ASP A 133 -2.34 12.43 3.97
N TYR A 134 -3.54 12.04 3.57
CA TYR A 134 -3.80 11.59 2.20
C TYR A 134 -4.35 12.70 1.29
N PHE A 135 -4.51 13.93 1.76
CA PHE A 135 -5.13 15.01 0.96
C PHE A 135 -4.42 15.27 -0.35
N THR A 136 -3.10 15.32 -0.31
CA THR A 136 -2.28 15.57 -1.51
C THR A 136 -2.40 14.44 -2.54
N VAL A 137 -2.47 13.19 -2.09
CA VAL A 137 -2.46 12.01 -2.97
C VAL A 137 -3.85 11.50 -3.33
N ALA A 138 -4.87 11.81 -2.55
CA ALA A 138 -6.23 11.32 -2.76
C ALA A 138 -6.81 11.59 -4.17
N PRO A 139 -6.60 12.75 -4.80
CA PRO A 139 -7.09 13.01 -6.16
C PRO A 139 -6.48 12.10 -7.23
N PHE A 140 -5.30 11.56 -6.98
CA PHE A 140 -4.60 10.61 -7.86
C PHE A 140 -4.92 9.18 -7.43
N LEU A 141 -4.47 8.80 -6.25
CA LEU A 141 -4.59 7.46 -5.69
C LEU A 141 -6.04 6.97 -5.64
N LEU A 142 -6.89 7.64 -4.83
CA LEU A 142 -8.23 7.14 -4.55
C LEU A 142 -9.21 7.37 -5.70
N ALA A 143 -8.99 8.41 -6.51
CA ALA A 143 -9.90 8.76 -7.59
C ALA A 143 -9.54 8.13 -8.93
N GLN A 144 -8.28 7.72 -9.16
CA GLN A 144 -7.81 7.39 -10.51
C GLN A 144 -6.95 6.12 -10.61
N GLU A 145 -6.42 5.57 -9.51
CA GLU A 145 -5.66 4.31 -9.60
C GLU A 145 -6.62 3.14 -9.85
N ASN A 146 -6.32 2.35 -10.89
CA ASN A 146 -7.22 1.31 -11.41
C ASN A 146 -7.07 -0.02 -10.65
N VAL A 147 -7.24 0.01 -9.34
CA VAL A 147 -7.22 -1.15 -8.46
C VAL A 147 -8.60 -1.43 -7.87
N ASP A 148 -8.79 -2.64 -7.32
CA ASP A 148 -10.08 -3.08 -6.79
C ASP A 148 -10.29 -2.63 -5.33
N ALA A 149 -9.19 -2.44 -4.58
CA ALA A 149 -9.25 -1.96 -3.20
C ALA A 149 -7.93 -1.33 -2.74
N PHE A 150 -8.02 -0.47 -1.72
CA PHE A 150 -6.91 0.21 -1.09
C PHE A 150 -6.74 -0.27 0.35
N TYR A 151 -5.51 -0.60 0.74
CA TYR A 151 -5.12 -0.86 2.13
C TYR A 151 -4.29 0.32 2.62
N LEU A 152 -4.90 1.17 3.43
CA LEU A 152 -4.32 2.43 3.87
C LEU A 152 -3.90 2.34 5.35
N GLU A 153 -2.73 2.90 5.70
CA GLU A 153 -2.28 2.99 7.08
C GLU A 153 -2.89 4.21 7.78
N PHE A 154 -3.67 3.98 8.85
CA PHE A 154 -4.34 4.99 9.69
C PHE A 154 -4.28 4.68 11.19
N ASP A 155 -3.19 4.12 11.66
CA ASP A 155 -3.04 3.62 13.02
C ASP A 155 -2.78 4.71 14.08
N ASP A 156 -2.33 5.89 13.67
CA ASP A 156 -2.03 6.98 14.59
C ASP A 156 -2.10 8.37 13.93
N ALA A 157 -1.75 9.42 14.72
CA ALA A 157 -1.80 10.81 14.30
C ALA A 157 -0.87 11.16 13.11
N ARG A 158 0.11 10.33 12.77
CA ARG A 158 1.02 10.54 11.62
C ARG A 158 0.29 10.44 10.28
N SER A 159 -0.81 9.71 10.25
CA SER A 159 -1.62 9.51 9.06
C SER A 159 -2.60 10.64 8.75
N GLY A 160 -2.61 11.70 9.57
CA GLY A 160 -3.50 12.85 9.42
C GLY A 160 -4.93 12.59 9.90
N SER A 161 -5.84 13.45 9.47
CA SER A 161 -7.24 13.48 9.92
C SER A 161 -8.21 12.68 9.07
N PHE A 162 -7.78 12.06 7.98
CA PHE A 162 -8.65 11.24 7.16
C PHE A 162 -9.07 9.98 7.93
N GLU A 163 -10.37 9.78 8.04
CA GLU A 163 -11.01 8.74 8.85
C GLU A 163 -11.23 7.49 8.03
N PRO A 164 -11.00 6.36 8.49
CA PRO A 164 -9.95 5.47 8.91
C PRO A 164 -9.75 4.27 7.98
N LEU A 165 -8.70 3.43 8.08
CA LEU A 165 -8.81 2.02 7.64
C LEU A 165 -7.60 1.09 7.93
N GLY A 166 -6.49 1.53 8.41
CA GLY A 166 -5.41 0.65 8.89
C GLY A 166 -5.23 0.82 10.40
N LEU A 167 -6.21 0.37 11.18
CA LEU A 167 -6.38 0.74 12.59
C LEU A 167 -5.59 -0.12 13.57
N VAL A 168 -4.86 -1.14 13.10
CA VAL A 168 -4.09 -2.06 13.96
C VAL A 168 -2.63 -2.05 13.55
N THR A 169 -1.78 -1.43 14.40
CA THR A 169 -0.35 -1.33 14.11
C THR A 169 0.38 -2.66 14.28
N THR A 170 1.31 -2.94 13.39
CA THR A 170 2.25 -4.06 13.49
C THR A 170 3.61 -3.65 14.04
N LYS A 171 3.77 -2.37 14.42
CA LYS A 171 5.03 -1.77 14.87
C LYS A 171 5.17 -1.72 16.40
N SER A 172 4.10 -1.95 17.13
CA SER A 172 4.06 -1.91 18.60
C SER A 172 3.33 -3.13 19.18
N PRO A 173 3.81 -3.72 20.28
CA PRO A 173 3.14 -4.83 20.94
C PRO A 173 1.83 -4.44 21.63
N ARG A 174 1.60 -3.14 21.87
CA ARG A 174 0.38 -2.65 22.51
C ARG A 174 -0.84 -3.04 21.67
N LEU A 175 -1.80 -3.73 22.29
CA LEU A 175 -3.10 -3.98 21.67
C LEU A 175 -3.92 -2.70 21.64
N GLU A 176 -4.56 -2.46 20.53
CA GLU A 176 -5.54 -1.40 20.36
C GLU A 176 -6.79 -1.71 21.20
N ASN A 177 -7.50 -0.65 21.57
CA ASN A 177 -8.78 -0.83 22.25
C ASN A 177 -9.85 -1.22 21.21
N LYS A 178 -10.50 -2.38 21.42
CA LYS A 178 -11.51 -2.94 20.52
C LYS A 178 -12.63 -1.95 20.19
N ASP A 179 -13.19 -1.30 21.23
CA ASP A 179 -14.33 -0.40 21.07
C ASP A 179 -13.94 0.87 20.31
N THR A 180 -12.71 1.34 20.52
CA THR A 180 -12.16 2.48 19.76
C THR A 180 -12.03 2.13 18.28
N VAL A 181 -11.50 0.96 17.94
CA VAL A 181 -11.38 0.53 16.55
C VAL A 181 -12.76 0.38 15.90
N ILE A 182 -13.72 -0.23 16.59
CA ILE A 182 -15.11 -0.36 16.10
C ILE A 182 -15.75 1.01 15.88
N ALA A 183 -15.58 1.95 16.82
CA ALA A 183 -16.11 3.30 16.66
C ALA A 183 -15.53 4.00 15.42
N ARG A 184 -14.23 3.81 15.15
CA ARG A 184 -13.57 4.35 13.96
C ARG A 184 -14.11 3.73 12.67
N ILE A 185 -14.40 2.44 12.64
CA ILE A 185 -15.04 1.78 11.48
C ILE A 185 -16.43 2.37 11.23
N HIS A 186 -17.26 2.55 12.26
CA HIS A 186 -18.58 3.17 12.12
C HIS A 186 -18.51 4.68 11.77
N GLU A 187 -17.43 5.35 12.11
CA GLU A 187 -17.19 6.71 11.64
C GLU A 187 -16.94 6.75 10.13
N ALA A 188 -16.14 5.81 9.59
CA ALA A 188 -15.93 5.65 8.15
C ALA A 188 -17.21 5.26 7.41
N GLU A 189 -18.08 4.49 8.05
CA GLU A 189 -19.38 4.08 7.46
C GLU A 189 -20.26 5.27 7.07
N LYS A 190 -20.07 6.45 7.68
CA LYS A 190 -20.77 7.67 7.26
C LYS A 190 -20.42 8.14 5.84
N TYR A 191 -19.29 7.71 5.31
CA TYR A 191 -18.76 8.12 4.02
C TYR A 191 -18.70 6.98 3.01
N ILE A 192 -18.48 5.75 3.47
CA ILE A 192 -18.29 4.56 2.63
C ILE A 192 -19.16 3.44 3.19
N PRO A 193 -20.03 2.80 2.39
CA PRO A 193 -20.84 1.67 2.85
C PRO A 193 -20.01 0.58 3.55
N LEU A 194 -20.56 0.03 4.63
CA LEU A 194 -19.84 -0.94 5.50
C LEU A 194 -19.38 -2.19 4.75
N ASP A 195 -20.10 -2.62 3.73
CA ASP A 195 -19.77 -3.76 2.87
C ASP A 195 -18.58 -3.50 1.93
N ARG A 196 -18.15 -2.24 1.83
CA ARG A 196 -16.94 -1.80 1.11
C ARG A 196 -15.76 -1.51 2.04
N LEU A 197 -15.96 -1.62 3.34
CA LEU A 197 -14.91 -1.45 4.35
C LEU A 197 -14.33 -2.80 4.76
N CYS A 198 -13.04 -2.83 5.07
CA CYS A 198 -12.37 -3.98 5.66
C CYS A 198 -11.39 -3.54 6.74
N LEU A 199 -11.05 -4.44 7.64
CA LEU A 199 -10.03 -4.21 8.67
C LEU A 199 -8.85 -5.13 8.40
N SER A 200 -7.64 -4.57 8.37
CA SER A 200 -6.40 -5.35 8.34
C SER A 200 -5.37 -4.77 9.31
N PRO A 201 -4.39 -5.58 9.77
CA PRO A 201 -3.15 -5.03 10.31
C PRO A 201 -2.42 -4.24 9.21
N GLN A 202 -1.47 -3.41 9.61
CA GLN A 202 -0.55 -2.72 8.68
C GLN A 202 0.31 -3.72 7.88
N CYS A 203 1.43 -3.28 7.32
CA CYS A 203 2.41 -3.95 6.45
C CYS A 203 2.77 -5.42 6.80
N GLY A 204 2.18 -6.01 7.84
CA GLY A 204 2.59 -7.30 8.38
C GLY A 204 3.66 -7.16 9.47
N PHE A 205 4.07 -8.30 10.03
CA PHE A 205 4.90 -8.36 11.24
C PHE A 205 6.39 -8.55 10.94
N ALA A 206 6.74 -8.77 9.67
CA ALA A 206 8.10 -8.96 9.21
C ALA A 206 8.23 -8.49 7.74
N SER A 207 8.26 -7.19 7.51
CA SER A 207 8.44 -6.61 6.17
C SER A 207 9.90 -6.71 5.67
N CYS A 208 10.82 -7.15 6.53
CA CYS A 208 12.20 -7.46 6.22
C CYS A 208 12.67 -8.64 7.08
N GLU A 209 13.85 -9.18 6.78
CA GLU A 209 14.43 -10.34 7.46
C GLU A 209 14.58 -10.19 8.98
N ILE A 210 14.76 -8.96 9.47
CA ILE A 210 14.90 -8.68 10.90
C ILE A 210 13.54 -8.80 11.61
N GLY A 211 12.42 -8.58 10.90
CA GLY A 211 11.09 -8.51 11.48
C GLY A 211 10.87 -7.28 12.36
N ASN A 212 9.68 -7.17 12.91
CA ASN A 212 9.30 -6.11 13.85
C ASN A 212 9.62 -6.52 15.29
N LYS A 213 9.62 -5.53 16.20
CA LYS A 213 9.91 -5.72 17.64
C LYS A 213 8.69 -6.28 18.39
N LEU A 214 8.08 -7.33 17.87
CA LEU A 214 6.97 -8.04 18.49
C LEU A 214 7.35 -9.52 18.63
N THR A 215 6.89 -10.13 19.73
CA THR A 215 6.93 -11.57 19.90
C THR A 215 5.86 -12.26 19.07
N GLU A 216 6.01 -13.54 18.81
CA GLU A 216 4.98 -14.33 18.14
C GLU A 216 3.63 -14.29 18.87
N LEU A 217 3.63 -14.32 20.19
CA LEU A 217 2.41 -14.20 21.00
C LEU A 217 1.70 -12.86 20.78
N GLU A 218 2.44 -11.76 20.73
CA GLU A 218 1.89 -10.42 20.48
C GLU A 218 1.32 -10.32 19.07
N GLN A 219 1.98 -10.92 18.07
CA GLN A 219 1.44 -11.05 16.72
C GLN A 219 0.09 -11.78 16.73
N TRP A 220 0.02 -12.96 17.36
CA TRP A 220 -1.21 -13.73 17.43
C TRP A 220 -2.33 -12.98 18.17
N ASN A 221 -2.00 -12.24 19.24
CA ASN A 221 -2.98 -11.42 19.95
C ASN A 221 -3.56 -10.31 19.05
N LYS A 222 -2.74 -9.67 18.21
CA LYS A 222 -3.23 -8.66 17.25
C LYS A 222 -4.11 -9.28 16.17
N LEU A 223 -3.73 -10.42 15.61
CA LEU A 223 -4.56 -11.13 14.62
C LEU A 223 -5.90 -11.58 15.23
N LYS A 224 -5.88 -12.04 16.49
CA LYS A 224 -7.10 -12.38 17.22
C LYS A 224 -8.00 -11.15 17.43
N LEU A 225 -7.42 -10.01 17.80
CA LEU A 225 -8.16 -8.74 17.93
C LEU A 225 -8.82 -8.34 16.61
N VAL A 226 -8.10 -8.39 15.50
CA VAL A 226 -8.64 -8.09 14.15
C VAL A 226 -9.82 -9.00 13.83
N LYS A 227 -9.68 -10.31 14.09
CA LYS A 227 -10.75 -11.28 13.89
C LYS A 227 -11.98 -10.98 14.74
N GLU A 228 -11.79 -10.75 16.04
CA GLU A 228 -12.89 -10.44 16.98
C GLU A 228 -13.64 -9.15 16.60
N ILE A 229 -12.92 -8.13 16.07
CA ILE A 229 -13.53 -6.91 15.57
C ILE A 229 -14.32 -7.19 14.31
N ALA A 230 -13.74 -7.94 13.36
CA ALA A 230 -14.39 -8.29 12.10
C ALA A 230 -15.68 -9.09 12.34
N GLU A 231 -15.66 -10.07 13.24
CA GLU A 231 -16.85 -10.83 13.63
C GLU A 231 -17.92 -9.94 14.28
N THR A 232 -17.51 -8.93 15.07
CA THR A 232 -18.43 -8.01 15.73
C THR A 232 -19.09 -7.05 14.71
N VAL A 233 -18.31 -6.52 13.75
CA VAL A 233 -18.77 -5.48 12.82
C VAL A 233 -19.50 -6.07 11.62
N TRP A 234 -18.99 -7.17 11.04
CA TRP A 234 -19.54 -7.76 9.80
C TRP A 234 -20.25 -9.08 10.02
N GLY A 235 -20.22 -9.66 11.22
CA GLY A 235 -20.94 -10.91 11.54
C GLY A 235 -20.40 -12.15 10.85
N LYS A 236 -19.13 -12.17 10.50
CA LYS A 236 -18.48 -13.25 9.72
C LYS A 236 -17.31 -13.85 10.45
#